data_2562b6d40552e8e790590090af529df6
#
_entry.id   2562b6d40552e8e790590090af529df6
#
_cell.length_a   1.000
_cell.length_b   1.000
_cell.length_c   1.000
_cell.angle_alpha   90.00
_cell.angle_beta   90.00
_cell.angle_gamma   90.00
#
_symmetry.space_group_name_H-M   'P 1'
#
loop_
_entity.id
_entity.type
_entity.pdbx_description
1 polymer ?
#
loop_
_entity_poly.entity_id
_entity_poly.type
_entity_poly.pdbx_seq_one_letter_code
_entity_poly.pdbx_strand_id
1 'polypeptide(L)'
;MSSTAYDYSFKSIKGEDMIDLSDFKDKVMVVVNTASDCGFTNQYRGLQALHVSNQDLVVIGVPSNDFGNQEPAGNEEIRTFCDKNFRISFPMAAKSVVKGKDAHPFYQWAREELGFISGVPRWNFHKILINRKGNAVTSYAALTTPGSKRFKKKIASLLKL
;
A
#
# COMPACT_ATOMS: atom_id res chain seq x y z
N MET A 1 6.80 24.74 -0.55
CA MET A 1 7.49 23.49 -0.12
C MET A 1 6.73 22.28 -0.62
N SER A 2 7.44 21.34 -1.18
CA SER A 2 6.82 20.10 -1.64
C SER A 2 6.49 19.20 -0.43
N SER A 3 5.33 18.54 -0.47
CA SER A 3 4.96 17.56 0.54
C SER A 3 5.62 16.22 0.23
N THR A 4 5.77 15.41 1.25
CA THR A 4 6.25 14.03 1.14
C THR A 4 5.20 13.09 1.72
N ALA A 5 5.41 11.79 1.55
CA ALA A 5 4.55 10.78 2.15
C ALA A 5 4.44 10.95 3.67
N TYR A 6 5.48 11.50 4.30
CA TYR A 6 5.52 11.68 5.75
C TYR A 6 4.49 12.69 6.29
N ASP A 7 3.86 13.44 5.43
CA ASP A 7 2.80 14.39 5.82
C ASP A 7 1.43 13.70 5.94
N TYR A 8 1.36 12.41 5.67
CA TYR A 8 0.08 11.69 5.61
C TYR A 8 0.02 10.56 6.62
N SER A 9 -1.20 10.23 7.02
CA SER A 9 -1.47 9.12 7.94
C SER A 9 -2.77 8.44 7.54
N PHE A 10 -2.92 7.18 7.94
CA PHE A 10 -4.14 6.40 7.76
C PHE A 10 -4.67 5.99 9.13
N LYS A 11 -5.99 5.86 9.23
CA LYS A 11 -6.55 5.17 10.39
C LYS A 11 -6.13 3.71 10.34
N SER A 12 -5.78 3.14 11.48
CA SER A 12 -5.46 1.72 11.56
C SER A 12 -6.73 0.87 11.49
N ILE A 13 -6.63 -0.28 10.82
CA ILE A 13 -7.71 -1.27 10.81
C ILE A 13 -8.03 -1.80 12.22
N LYS A 14 -7.09 -1.63 13.16
CA LYS A 14 -7.23 -2.12 14.55
C LYS A 14 -8.03 -1.19 15.44
N GLY A 15 -8.56 -0.09 14.95
CA GLY A 15 -9.39 0.80 15.73
C GLY A 15 -9.00 2.26 15.60
N GLU A 16 -8.86 2.98 16.71
CA GLU A 16 -8.64 4.43 16.71
C GLU A 16 -7.19 4.85 16.48
N ASP A 17 -6.26 3.91 16.52
CA ASP A 17 -4.85 4.21 16.28
C ASP A 17 -4.62 4.71 14.88
N MET A 18 -3.59 5.54 14.72
CA MET A 18 -3.19 6.06 13.42
C MET A 18 -1.90 5.39 12.96
N ILE A 19 -1.79 5.21 11.64
CA ILE A 19 -0.55 4.81 11.00
C ILE A 19 0.05 6.09 10.41
N ASP A 20 0.99 6.69 11.11
CA ASP A 20 1.68 7.89 10.63
C ASP A 20 2.83 7.45 9.73
N LEU A 21 2.81 7.88 8.47
CA LEU A 21 3.86 7.50 7.55
C LEU A 21 5.22 8.08 7.95
N SER A 22 5.22 9.14 8.75
CA SER A 22 6.45 9.71 9.33
C SER A 22 7.16 8.74 10.28
N ASP A 23 6.47 7.73 10.81
CA ASP A 23 7.09 6.71 11.65
C ASP A 23 8.04 5.79 10.87
N PHE A 24 7.97 5.84 9.54
CA PHE A 24 8.78 5.00 8.65
C PHE A 24 9.85 5.79 7.90
N LYS A 25 10.28 6.94 8.46
CA LYS A 25 11.39 7.70 7.89
C LYS A 25 12.60 6.82 7.70
N ASP A 26 13.32 7.05 6.61
CA ASP A 26 14.52 6.31 6.21
C ASP A 26 14.25 4.86 5.80
N LYS A 27 12.98 4.46 5.67
CA LYS A 27 12.60 3.16 5.12
C LYS A 27 11.98 3.34 3.74
N VAL A 28 12.13 2.31 2.92
CA VAL A 28 11.37 2.21 1.66
C VAL A 28 9.97 1.74 2.00
N MET A 29 8.96 2.39 1.44
CA MET A 29 7.56 1.99 1.66
C MET A 29 6.93 1.49 0.38
N VAL A 30 6.11 0.43 0.51
CA VAL A 30 5.21 -0.04 -0.55
C VAL A 30 3.79 0.16 -0.03
N VAL A 31 3.08 1.13 -0.59
CA VAL A 31 1.67 1.36 -0.24
C VAL A 31 0.82 0.68 -1.29
N VAL A 32 -0.03 -0.25 -0.87
CA VAL A 32 -0.80 -1.10 -1.78
C VAL A 32 -2.27 -1.12 -1.36
N ASN A 33 -3.17 -0.85 -2.29
CA ASN A 33 -4.60 -0.99 -2.04
C ASN A 33 -5.01 -2.45 -2.23
N THR A 34 -5.75 -2.96 -1.27
CA THR A 34 -6.01 -4.41 -1.14
C THR A 34 -7.49 -4.74 -1.16
N ALA A 35 -7.79 -6.01 -1.42
CA ALA A 35 -9.14 -6.55 -1.37
C ALA A 35 -9.10 -8.02 -0.98
N SER A 36 -10.16 -8.50 -0.32
CA SER A 36 -10.25 -9.88 0.17
C SER A 36 -10.94 -10.84 -0.80
N ASP A 37 -11.59 -10.30 -1.84
CA ASP A 37 -12.38 -11.11 -2.79
C ASP A 37 -12.01 -10.75 -4.24
N CYS A 38 -10.75 -10.89 -4.57
CA CYS A 38 -10.18 -10.52 -5.86
C CYS A 38 -9.35 -11.67 -6.40
N GLY A 39 -9.27 -11.80 -7.73
CA GLY A 39 -8.38 -12.79 -8.35
C GLY A 39 -6.90 -12.59 -7.97
N PHE A 40 -6.52 -11.39 -7.52
CA PHE A 40 -5.16 -11.08 -7.10
C PHE A 40 -4.95 -11.15 -5.59
N THR A 41 -5.95 -11.55 -4.81
CA THR A 41 -5.87 -11.55 -3.33
C THR A 41 -4.70 -12.38 -2.80
N ASN A 42 -4.28 -13.43 -3.52
CA ASN A 42 -3.10 -14.20 -3.13
C ASN A 42 -1.80 -13.39 -3.10
N GLN A 43 -1.77 -12.19 -3.67
CA GLN A 43 -0.61 -11.31 -3.56
C GLN A 43 -0.31 -10.88 -2.13
N TYR A 44 -1.27 -10.98 -1.21
CA TYR A 44 -1.02 -10.78 0.21
C TYR A 44 0.16 -11.62 0.71
N ARG A 45 0.26 -12.85 0.23
CA ARG A 45 1.33 -13.78 0.62
C ARG A 45 2.71 -13.24 0.22
N GLY A 46 2.84 -12.79 -1.02
CA GLY A 46 4.07 -12.20 -1.52
C GLY A 46 4.39 -10.87 -0.86
N LEU A 47 3.37 -10.06 -0.57
CA LEU A 47 3.56 -8.78 0.13
C LEU A 47 4.06 -9.01 1.56
N GLN A 48 3.52 -10.01 2.25
CA GLN A 48 3.97 -10.37 3.59
C GLN A 48 5.43 -10.85 3.57
N ALA A 49 5.77 -11.72 2.61
CA ALA A 49 7.14 -12.18 2.44
C ALA A 49 8.10 -11.02 2.19
N LEU A 50 7.68 -10.06 1.36
CA LEU A 50 8.45 -8.87 1.05
C LEU A 50 8.68 -8.03 2.32
N HIS A 51 7.62 -7.81 3.07
CA HIS A 51 7.66 -6.99 4.30
C HIS A 51 8.67 -7.53 5.32
N VAL A 52 8.69 -8.84 5.52
CA VAL A 52 9.60 -9.45 6.52
C VAL A 52 11.01 -9.67 5.97
N SER A 53 11.25 -9.46 4.68
CA SER A 53 12.53 -9.73 4.06
C SER A 53 13.63 -8.73 4.42
N ASN A 54 13.26 -7.52 4.83
CA ASN A 54 14.21 -6.46 5.14
C ASN A 54 13.58 -5.48 6.13
N GLN A 55 14.29 -5.19 7.22
CA GLN A 55 13.77 -4.27 8.25
C GLN A 55 13.68 -2.82 7.79
N ASP A 56 14.36 -2.45 6.70
CA ASP A 56 14.31 -1.11 6.12
C ASP A 56 13.23 -0.98 5.04
N LEU A 57 12.39 -1.99 4.92
CA LEU A 57 11.26 -2.01 3.99
C LEU A 57 9.97 -2.24 4.77
N VAL A 58 8.96 -1.43 4.50
CA VAL A 58 7.65 -1.61 5.08
C VAL A 58 6.58 -1.66 3.99
N VAL A 59 5.70 -2.63 4.08
CA VAL A 59 4.48 -2.71 3.26
C VAL A 59 3.34 -2.12 4.09
N ILE A 60 2.52 -1.30 3.47
CA ILE A 60 1.32 -0.74 4.10
C ILE A 60 0.13 -1.11 3.23
N GLY A 61 -0.77 -1.90 3.76
CA GLY A 61 -1.99 -2.32 3.07
C GLY A 61 -3.13 -1.36 3.32
N VAL A 62 -3.87 -1.02 2.27
CA VAL A 62 -5.01 -0.11 2.34
C VAL A 62 -6.22 -0.79 1.71
N PRO A 63 -7.05 -1.47 2.50
CA PRO A 63 -8.26 -2.10 1.96
C PRO A 63 -9.17 -1.07 1.33
N SER A 64 -9.72 -1.41 0.16
CA SER A 64 -10.63 -0.52 -0.57
C SER A 64 -11.68 -1.32 -1.32
N ASN A 65 -12.91 -0.80 -1.33
CA ASN A 65 -14.02 -1.38 -2.07
C ASN A 65 -14.23 -0.71 -3.43
N ASP A 66 -13.29 0.12 -3.88
CA ASP A 66 -13.45 0.97 -5.06
C ASP A 66 -13.42 0.20 -6.39
N PHE A 67 -12.97 -1.05 -6.38
CA PHE A 67 -12.77 -1.83 -7.60
C PHE A 67 -13.60 -3.11 -7.56
N GLY A 68 -14.67 -3.13 -8.33
CA GLY A 68 -15.51 -4.31 -8.46
C GLY A 68 -16.20 -4.75 -7.17
N ASN A 69 -16.28 -3.87 -6.17
CA ASN A 69 -16.87 -4.19 -4.86
C ASN A 69 -16.26 -5.46 -4.24
N GLN A 70 -14.96 -5.65 -4.40
CA GLN A 70 -14.26 -6.85 -3.95
C GLN A 70 -13.72 -6.77 -2.52
N GLU A 71 -14.07 -5.69 -1.80
CA GLU A 71 -13.84 -5.55 -0.36
C GLU A 71 -15.12 -5.05 0.32
N PRO A 72 -16.21 -5.84 0.30
CA PRO A 72 -17.48 -5.40 0.90
C PRO A 72 -17.50 -5.49 2.42
N ALA A 73 -16.58 -6.22 3.02
CA ALA A 73 -16.53 -6.45 4.47
C ALA A 73 -16.13 -5.20 5.23
N GLY A 74 -16.43 -5.17 6.53
CA GLY A 74 -15.98 -4.14 7.44
C GLY A 74 -14.56 -4.39 7.93
N ASN A 75 -14.00 -3.41 8.65
CA ASN A 75 -12.60 -3.47 9.11
C ASN A 75 -12.27 -4.70 9.94
N GLU A 76 -13.15 -5.09 10.85
CA GLU A 76 -12.92 -6.24 11.72
C GLU A 76 -12.84 -7.54 10.91
N GLU A 77 -13.73 -7.72 9.95
CA GLU A 77 -13.75 -8.91 9.10
C GLU A 77 -12.53 -8.96 8.19
N ILE A 78 -12.10 -7.82 7.66
CA ILE A 78 -10.89 -7.73 6.83
C ILE A 78 -9.66 -8.12 7.66
N ARG A 79 -9.56 -7.58 8.86
CA ARG A 79 -8.48 -7.88 9.78
C ARG A 79 -8.40 -9.38 10.08
N THR A 80 -9.54 -9.99 10.40
CA THR A 80 -9.63 -11.43 10.66
C THR A 80 -9.22 -12.24 9.44
N PHE A 81 -9.70 -11.84 8.26
CA PHE A 81 -9.34 -12.50 7.01
C PHE A 81 -7.84 -12.48 6.77
N CYS A 82 -7.20 -11.33 6.91
CA CYS A 82 -5.77 -11.17 6.68
C CYS A 82 -4.94 -11.97 7.69
N ASP A 83 -5.33 -11.95 8.95
CA ASP A 83 -4.64 -12.69 10.00
C ASP A 83 -4.76 -14.20 9.80
N LYS A 84 -5.98 -14.67 9.57
CA LYS A 84 -6.28 -16.10 9.47
C LYS A 84 -5.67 -16.74 8.21
N ASN A 85 -5.75 -16.06 7.06
CA ASN A 85 -5.37 -16.65 5.78
C ASN A 85 -3.92 -16.38 5.40
N PHE A 86 -3.34 -15.27 5.84
CA PHE A 86 -2.01 -14.83 5.39
C PHE A 86 -1.08 -14.44 6.53
N ARG A 87 -1.56 -14.38 7.75
CA ARG A 87 -0.79 -13.97 8.94
C ARG A 87 -0.06 -12.64 8.69
N ILE A 88 -0.81 -11.66 8.19
CA ILE A 88 -0.25 -10.36 7.84
C ILE A 88 0.29 -9.66 9.08
N SER A 89 1.55 -9.23 9.04
CA SER A 89 2.19 -8.45 10.09
C SER A 89 2.47 -7.02 9.69
N PHE A 90 2.37 -6.68 8.41
CA PHE A 90 2.55 -5.29 8.00
C PHE A 90 1.35 -4.43 8.40
N PRO A 91 1.56 -3.10 8.56
CA PRO A 91 0.47 -2.20 8.93
C PRO A 91 -0.67 -2.25 7.91
N MET A 92 -1.91 -2.34 8.41
CA MET A 92 -3.12 -2.31 7.60
C MET A 92 -3.94 -1.09 7.98
N ALA A 93 -4.26 -0.27 7.01
CA ALA A 93 -5.17 0.85 7.20
C ALA A 93 -6.62 0.36 7.30
N ALA A 94 -7.47 1.17 7.92
CA ALA A 94 -8.91 0.99 7.82
C ALA A 94 -9.33 1.14 6.35
N LYS A 95 -10.43 0.48 5.98
CA LYS A 95 -10.97 0.55 4.62
C LYS A 95 -11.08 2.01 4.16
N SER A 96 -10.59 2.31 2.97
CA SER A 96 -10.44 3.67 2.48
C SER A 96 -10.88 3.80 1.02
N VAL A 97 -11.20 5.03 0.64
CA VAL A 97 -11.40 5.39 -0.76
C VAL A 97 -10.04 5.76 -1.33
N VAL A 98 -9.66 5.19 -2.48
CA VAL A 98 -8.32 5.36 -3.05
C VAL A 98 -8.32 6.00 -4.44
N LYS A 99 -9.48 6.28 -5.01
CA LYS A 99 -9.61 6.96 -6.31
C LYS A 99 -10.74 7.98 -6.28
N GLY A 100 -10.72 8.88 -7.28
CA GLY A 100 -11.76 9.90 -7.42
C GLY A 100 -11.54 11.09 -6.50
N LYS A 101 -12.54 11.96 -6.46
CA LYS A 101 -12.47 13.21 -5.71
C LYS A 101 -12.46 13.00 -4.19
N ASP A 102 -13.00 11.88 -3.73
CA ASP A 102 -13.08 11.56 -2.31
C ASP A 102 -11.94 10.66 -1.84
N ALA A 103 -10.92 10.47 -2.67
CA ALA A 103 -9.77 9.64 -2.33
C ALA A 103 -9.08 10.18 -1.08
N HIS A 104 -8.57 9.25 -0.27
CA HIS A 104 -7.75 9.57 0.88
C HIS A 104 -6.63 10.55 0.48
N PRO A 105 -6.27 11.54 1.32
CA PRO A 105 -5.25 12.55 0.98
C PRO A 105 -3.94 11.99 0.47
N PHE A 106 -3.49 10.85 0.99
CA PHE A 106 -2.29 10.18 0.47
C PHE A 106 -2.43 9.88 -1.03
N TYR A 107 -3.57 9.36 -1.45
CA TYR A 107 -3.79 9.00 -2.86
C TYR A 107 -3.96 10.22 -3.74
N GLN A 108 -4.50 11.32 -3.22
CA GLN A 108 -4.53 12.59 -3.94
C GLN A 108 -3.11 13.11 -4.17
N TRP A 109 -2.27 13.03 -3.14
CA TRP A 109 -0.87 13.40 -3.22
C TRP A 109 -0.12 12.52 -4.23
N ALA A 110 -0.32 11.21 -4.19
CA ALA A 110 0.34 10.28 -5.12
C ALA A 110 -0.01 10.61 -6.57
N ARG A 111 -1.26 10.98 -6.83
CA ARG A 111 -1.70 11.41 -8.16
C ARG A 111 -0.95 12.66 -8.62
N GLU A 112 -0.78 13.63 -7.73
CA GLU A 112 -0.05 14.86 -8.05
C GLU A 112 1.43 14.56 -8.33
N GLU A 113 2.04 13.67 -7.58
CA GLU A 113 3.46 13.37 -7.70
C GLU A 113 3.78 12.47 -8.90
N LEU A 114 2.97 11.45 -9.16
CA LEU A 114 3.22 10.46 -10.20
C LEU A 114 2.40 10.66 -11.48
N GLY A 115 1.46 11.60 -11.46
CA GLY A 115 0.59 11.87 -12.58
C GLY A 115 -0.64 10.97 -12.62
N PHE A 116 -1.52 11.27 -13.56
CA PHE A 116 -2.84 10.67 -13.66
C PHE A 116 -2.81 9.17 -14.00
N ILE A 117 -1.78 8.74 -14.73
CA ILE A 117 -1.67 7.35 -15.17
C ILE A 117 -1.04 6.49 -14.07
N SER A 118 0.09 6.92 -13.52
CA SER A 118 0.86 6.13 -12.55
C SER A 118 0.42 6.34 -11.11
N GLY A 119 -0.12 7.51 -10.80
CA GLY A 119 -0.44 7.88 -9.42
C GLY A 119 -1.82 7.47 -8.94
N VAL A 120 -2.68 6.91 -9.81
CA VAL A 120 -4.05 6.53 -9.48
C VAL A 120 -4.20 5.02 -9.62
N PRO A 121 -4.62 4.32 -8.56
CA PRO A 121 -4.93 2.90 -8.68
C PRO A 121 -6.03 2.67 -9.72
N ARG A 122 -5.85 1.67 -10.59
CA ARG A 122 -6.83 1.28 -11.59
C ARG A 122 -7.51 -0.04 -11.25
N TRP A 123 -6.93 -0.76 -10.29
CA TRP A 123 -7.48 -2.00 -9.79
C TRP A 123 -6.89 -2.29 -8.41
N ASN A 124 -7.36 -3.36 -7.78
CA ASN A 124 -6.80 -3.84 -6.51
C ASN A 124 -5.32 -4.22 -6.68
N PHE A 125 -4.57 -4.11 -5.61
CA PHE A 125 -3.14 -4.47 -5.56
C PHE A 125 -2.24 -3.63 -6.48
N HIS A 126 -2.59 -2.37 -6.65
CA HIS A 126 -1.72 -1.36 -7.25
C HIS A 126 -0.70 -0.92 -6.18
N LYS A 127 0.59 -0.94 -6.52
CA LYS A 127 1.68 -0.69 -5.56
C LYS A 127 2.33 0.65 -5.87
N ILE A 128 2.40 1.51 -4.87
CA ILE A 128 3.10 2.78 -4.97
C ILE A 128 4.38 2.66 -4.16
N LEU A 129 5.53 2.93 -4.79
CA LEU A 129 6.84 2.88 -4.13
C LEU A 129 7.25 4.26 -3.65
N ILE A 130 7.64 4.32 -2.39
CA ILE A 130 8.12 5.54 -1.72
C ILE A 130 9.57 5.29 -1.30
N ASN A 131 10.47 6.22 -1.66
CA ASN A 131 11.88 6.08 -1.29
C ASN A 131 12.12 6.49 0.17
N ARG A 132 13.37 6.36 0.63
CA ARG A 132 13.75 6.65 2.01
C ARG A 132 13.52 8.12 2.41
N LYS A 133 13.39 9.01 1.44
CA LYS A 133 13.14 10.44 1.69
C LYS A 133 11.65 10.79 1.68
N GLY A 134 10.79 9.80 1.49
CA GLY A 134 9.35 10.02 1.47
C GLY A 134 8.80 10.46 0.12
N ASN A 135 9.58 10.38 -0.95
CA ASN A 135 9.12 10.76 -2.28
C ASN A 135 8.51 9.58 -3.01
N ALA A 136 7.39 9.81 -3.69
CA ALA A 136 6.80 8.82 -4.58
C ALA A 136 7.70 8.65 -5.80
N VAL A 137 8.14 7.43 -6.07
CA VAL A 137 9.10 7.15 -7.14
C VAL A 137 8.41 6.61 -8.38
N THR A 138 7.57 5.61 -8.20
CA THR A 138 6.88 4.93 -9.30
C THR A 138 5.75 4.07 -8.74
N SER A 139 4.99 3.45 -9.62
CA SER A 139 3.94 2.52 -9.26
C SER A 139 3.98 1.28 -10.14
N TYR A 140 3.34 0.23 -9.67
CA TYR A 140 3.17 -1.03 -10.39
C TYR A 140 1.73 -1.48 -10.29
N ALA A 141 1.15 -1.86 -11.42
CA ALA A 141 -0.23 -2.33 -11.47
C ALA A 141 -0.38 -3.74 -10.87
N ALA A 142 -1.62 -4.19 -10.77
CA ALA A 142 -1.96 -5.50 -10.19
C ALA A 142 -1.18 -6.67 -10.81
N LEU A 143 -0.99 -6.64 -12.13
CA LEU A 143 -0.31 -7.73 -12.84
C LEU A 143 1.16 -7.90 -12.45
N THR A 144 1.80 -6.86 -11.92
CA THR A 144 3.16 -6.96 -11.43
C THR A 144 3.12 -7.49 -10.01
N THR A 145 3.44 -8.77 -9.84
CA THR A 145 3.37 -9.42 -8.53
C THR A 145 4.52 -8.98 -7.62
N PRO A 146 4.35 -9.11 -6.29
CA PRO A 146 5.43 -8.78 -5.35
C PRO A 146 6.70 -9.62 -5.55
N GLY A 147 6.56 -10.80 -6.14
CA GLY A 147 7.69 -11.69 -6.42
C GLY A 147 8.38 -11.45 -7.75
N SER A 148 7.87 -10.54 -8.59
CA SER A 148 8.47 -10.32 -9.91
C SER A 148 9.88 -9.76 -9.80
N LYS A 149 10.75 -10.13 -10.74
CA LYS A 149 12.14 -9.66 -10.75
C LYS A 149 12.21 -8.14 -10.89
N ARG A 150 11.37 -7.58 -11.74
CA ARG A 150 11.33 -6.14 -12.00
C ARG A 150 10.99 -5.35 -10.74
N PHE A 151 9.99 -5.79 -10.00
CA PHE A 151 9.56 -5.16 -8.77
C PHE A 151 10.63 -5.25 -7.68
N LYS A 152 11.16 -6.46 -7.46
CA LYS A 152 12.22 -6.69 -6.47
C LYS A 152 13.48 -5.91 -6.78
N LYS A 153 13.86 -5.83 -8.05
CA LYS A 153 15.04 -5.07 -8.49
C LYS A 153 14.89 -3.59 -8.16
N LYS A 154 13.71 -3.03 -8.41
CA LYS A 154 13.45 -1.63 -8.10
C LYS A 154 13.54 -1.36 -6.61
N ILE A 155 12.94 -2.22 -5.79
CA ILE A 155 13.02 -2.11 -4.33
C ILE A 155 14.48 -2.19 -3.87
N ALA A 156 15.24 -3.15 -4.38
CA ALA A 156 16.65 -3.29 -4.03
C ALA A 156 17.44 -2.01 -4.35
N SER A 157 17.15 -1.38 -5.49
CA SER A 157 17.82 -0.12 -5.87
C SER A 157 17.47 1.02 -4.90
N LEU A 158 16.23 1.09 -4.43
CA LEU A 158 15.80 2.11 -3.47
C LEU A 158 16.42 1.88 -2.08
N LEU A 159 16.58 0.62 -1.69
CA LEU A 159 17.18 0.27 -0.39
C LEU A 159 18.66 0.66 -0.31
N LYS A 160 19.35 0.72 -1.45
CA LYS A 160 20.77 1.10 -1.52
C LYS A 160 21.00 2.61 -1.37
N LEU A 161 19.97 3.40 -1.56
CA LEU A 161 20.06 4.85 -1.44
C LEU A 161 19.85 5.27 0.01
#